data_e052811e2d930ef16da4523d79d27fcf
#
_entry.id   e052811e2d930ef16da4523d79d27fcf
#
_cell.length_a   1.000
_cell.length_b   1.000
_cell.length_c   1.000
_cell.angle_alpha   90.00
_cell.angle_beta   90.00
_cell.angle_gamma   90.00
#
_symmetry.space_group_name_H-M   'P 1'
#
loop_
_entity.id
_entity.type
_entity.pdbx_description
1 polymer ?
#
loop_
_entity_poly.entity_id
_entity_poly.type
_entity_poly.pdbx_seq_one_letter_code
_entity_poly.pdbx_strand_id
1 'polypeptide(L)'
;MADNWYVILELGFDPPVEDEVKIAERIDEKAKFWSTHFNDFKMGAQYRAWHQNIPQIKKDMIGPANIRKQLASDACIAVYGPVDKLLKTIGRKGNITDSEGEKLSTKLKISVDVVKKRAQKLGLEWIHDNQVDYQA
;
A
#
# COMPACT_ATOMS: atom_id res chain seq x y z
N MET A 1 3.20 14.07 8.30
CA MET A 1 2.69 12.69 8.36
C MET A 1 3.82 11.76 8.75
N ALA A 2 3.61 10.93 9.77
CA ALA A 2 4.65 10.01 10.21
C ALA A 2 4.89 8.92 9.16
N ASP A 3 6.14 8.55 8.98
CA ASP A 3 6.50 7.48 8.07
C ASP A 3 5.91 6.16 8.56
N ASN A 4 5.37 5.37 7.65
CA ASN A 4 4.81 4.06 7.97
C ASN A 4 5.78 2.97 7.50
N TRP A 5 6.29 2.18 8.44
CA TRP A 5 7.31 1.18 8.13
C TRP A 5 6.79 0.02 7.27
N TYR A 6 5.51 -0.36 7.37
CA TYR A 6 4.93 -1.35 6.46
C TYR A 6 4.99 -0.89 5.00
N VAL A 7 4.67 0.37 4.77
CA VAL A 7 4.71 0.96 3.42
C VAL A 7 6.14 1.10 2.94
N ILE A 8 7.02 1.65 3.76
CA ILE A 8 8.42 1.92 3.41
C ILE A 8 9.18 0.61 3.15
N LEU A 9 8.94 -0.42 3.97
CA LEU A 9 9.57 -1.72 3.80
C LEU A 9 8.90 -2.56 2.73
N GLU A 10 7.79 -2.09 2.17
CA GLU A 10 7.00 -2.84 1.18
C GLU A 10 6.56 -4.20 1.70
N LEU A 11 6.19 -4.24 2.99
CA LEU A 11 5.62 -5.43 3.62
C LEU A 11 4.11 -5.43 3.48
N GLY A 12 3.52 -6.61 3.31
CA GLY A 12 2.07 -6.75 3.30
C GLY A 12 1.47 -6.30 4.62
N PHE A 13 0.45 -5.45 4.57
CA PHE A 13 -0.22 -4.92 5.75
C PHE A 13 -1.70 -5.30 5.83
N ASP A 14 -2.21 -6.02 4.86
CA ASP A 14 -3.62 -6.42 4.80
C ASP A 14 -3.77 -7.82 4.15
N PRO A 15 -3.69 -8.92 4.90
CA PRO A 15 -3.36 -8.98 6.34
C PRO A 15 -1.89 -8.63 6.60
N PRO A 16 -1.58 -8.09 7.79
CA PRO A 16 -0.21 -7.68 8.07
C PRO A 16 0.73 -8.88 8.20
N VAL A 17 1.93 -8.74 7.62
CA VAL A 17 3.01 -9.69 7.85
C VAL A 17 3.46 -9.54 9.29
N GLU A 18 3.40 -10.62 10.07
CA GLU A 18 3.76 -10.62 11.49
C GLU A 18 4.93 -11.57 11.81
N ASP A 19 5.45 -12.29 10.82
CA ASP A 19 6.61 -13.16 10.98
C ASP A 19 7.86 -12.29 11.19
N GLU A 20 8.39 -12.31 12.40
CA GLU A 20 9.53 -11.48 12.79
C GLU A 20 10.79 -11.78 11.97
N VAL A 21 10.98 -13.04 11.55
CA VAL A 21 12.11 -13.42 10.69
C VAL A 21 11.98 -12.75 9.33
N LYS A 22 10.81 -12.81 8.73
CA LYS A 22 10.54 -12.16 7.43
C LYS A 22 10.68 -10.64 7.52
N ILE A 23 10.21 -10.05 8.61
CA ILE A 23 10.33 -8.62 8.85
C ILE A 23 11.81 -8.23 8.95
N ALA A 24 12.59 -8.97 9.73
CA ALA A 24 14.02 -8.72 9.89
C ALA A 24 14.77 -8.84 8.57
N GLU A 25 14.46 -9.85 7.76
CA GLU A 25 15.05 -10.04 6.43
C GLU A 25 14.73 -8.86 5.53
N ARG A 26 13.49 -8.37 5.54
CA ARG A 26 13.10 -7.22 4.73
C ARG A 26 13.80 -5.94 5.18
N ILE A 27 13.97 -5.75 6.47
CA ILE A 27 14.72 -4.60 6.99
C ILE A 27 16.17 -4.64 6.49
N ASP A 28 16.80 -5.83 6.53
CA ASP A 28 18.17 -6.00 6.05
C ASP A 28 18.29 -5.76 4.54
N GLU A 29 17.34 -6.25 3.75
CA GLU A 29 17.29 -6.01 2.31
C GLU A 29 17.18 -4.52 1.99
N LYS A 30 16.30 -3.81 2.69
CA LYS A 30 16.11 -2.38 2.49
C LYS A 30 17.32 -1.58 2.97
N ALA A 31 17.92 -1.97 4.08
CA ALA A 31 19.15 -1.34 4.58
C ALA A 31 20.26 -1.39 3.52
N LYS A 32 20.44 -2.54 2.90
CA LYS A 32 21.40 -2.72 1.81
C LYS A 32 21.07 -1.83 0.62
N PHE A 33 19.81 -1.86 0.19
CA PHE A 33 19.35 -1.04 -0.93
C PHE A 33 19.60 0.44 -0.66
N TRP A 34 19.17 0.93 0.50
CA TRP A 34 19.33 2.34 0.86
C TRP A 34 20.81 2.74 0.91
N SER A 35 21.67 1.91 1.49
CA SER A 35 23.10 2.24 1.63
C SER A 35 23.80 2.31 0.29
N THR A 36 23.36 1.53 -0.70
CA THR A 36 23.94 1.56 -2.05
C THR A 36 23.37 2.69 -2.92
N HIS A 37 22.32 3.36 -2.45
CA HIS A 37 21.63 4.41 -3.21
C HIS A 37 21.64 5.77 -2.49
N PHE A 38 22.56 6.00 -1.56
CA PHE A 38 22.68 7.28 -0.85
C PHE A 38 22.94 8.46 -1.80
N ASN A 39 23.52 8.20 -2.95
CA ASN A 39 23.84 9.22 -3.94
C ASN A 39 22.77 9.38 -5.02
N ASP A 40 21.65 8.69 -4.89
CA ASP A 40 20.54 8.84 -5.82
C ASP A 40 20.07 10.29 -5.83
N PHE A 41 19.90 10.84 -7.02
CA PHE A 41 19.56 12.25 -7.20
C PHE A 41 18.22 12.63 -6.56
N LYS A 42 17.22 11.77 -6.71
CA LYS A 42 15.87 12.06 -6.20
C LYS A 42 15.67 11.55 -4.77
N MET A 43 16.15 10.36 -4.49
CA MET A 43 15.81 9.65 -3.26
C MET A 43 16.94 9.51 -2.25
N GLY A 44 18.15 9.94 -2.61
CA GLY A 44 19.32 9.76 -1.73
C GLY A 44 19.15 10.30 -0.33
N ALA A 45 18.62 11.52 -0.20
CA ALA A 45 18.38 12.13 1.12
C ALA A 45 17.37 11.32 1.94
N GLN A 46 16.31 10.84 1.30
CA GLN A 46 15.28 10.03 1.96
C GLN A 46 15.84 8.65 2.37
N TYR A 47 16.64 8.02 1.52
CA TYR A 47 17.27 6.74 1.83
C TYR A 47 18.23 6.87 3.00
N ARG A 48 18.99 7.96 3.09
CA ARG A 48 19.86 8.23 4.25
C ARG A 48 19.04 8.38 5.53
N ALA A 49 17.94 9.11 5.47
CA ALA A 49 17.07 9.31 6.63
C ALA A 49 16.48 7.98 7.11
N TRP A 50 15.95 7.16 6.20
CA TRP A 50 15.40 5.85 6.57
C TRP A 50 16.49 4.92 7.11
N HIS A 51 17.68 4.93 6.52
CA HIS A 51 18.80 4.11 6.98
C HIS A 51 19.20 4.48 8.41
N GLN A 52 19.21 5.77 8.75
CA GLN A 52 19.50 6.24 10.10
C GLN A 52 18.45 5.79 11.11
N ASN A 53 17.23 5.52 10.65
CA ASN A 53 16.12 5.08 11.51
C ASN A 53 16.03 3.56 11.67
N ILE A 54 16.96 2.78 11.12
CA ILE A 54 16.92 1.32 11.21
C ILE A 54 16.74 0.81 12.64
N PRO A 55 17.45 1.32 13.66
CA PRO A 55 17.22 0.88 15.03
C PRO A 55 15.77 1.09 15.49
N GLN A 56 15.18 2.22 15.14
CA GLN A 56 13.77 2.51 15.46
C GLN A 56 12.83 1.62 14.68
N ILE A 57 13.12 1.37 13.40
CA ILE A 57 12.32 0.47 12.55
C ILE A 57 12.29 -0.93 13.17
N LYS A 58 13.44 -1.44 13.59
CA LYS A 58 13.54 -2.75 14.26
C LYS A 58 12.73 -2.78 15.55
N LYS A 59 12.81 -1.72 16.35
CA LYS A 59 12.08 -1.62 17.61
C LYS A 59 10.57 -1.64 17.37
N ASP A 60 10.09 -0.88 16.37
CA ASP A 60 8.66 -0.76 16.08
C ASP A 60 8.11 -2.02 15.43
N MET A 61 8.86 -2.64 14.52
CA MET A 61 8.37 -3.76 13.71
C MET A 61 8.60 -5.12 14.35
N ILE A 62 9.65 -5.29 15.14
CA ILE A 62 10.01 -6.56 15.78
C ILE A 62 9.70 -6.53 17.28
N GLY A 63 9.40 -5.37 17.83
CA GLY A 63 9.04 -5.20 19.23
C GLY A 63 7.61 -5.60 19.55
N PRO A 64 6.96 -4.88 20.49
CA PRO A 64 5.59 -5.22 20.90
C PRO A 64 4.61 -5.27 19.73
N ALA A 65 3.78 -6.32 19.70
CA ALA A 65 2.83 -6.56 18.61
C ALA A 65 1.81 -5.42 18.44
N ASN A 66 1.46 -4.71 19.53
CA ASN A 66 0.51 -3.61 19.47
C ASN A 66 0.99 -2.44 18.60
N ILE A 67 2.29 -2.14 18.61
CA ILE A 67 2.87 -1.09 17.76
C ILE A 67 2.79 -1.50 16.30
N ARG A 68 3.17 -2.74 16.01
CA ARG A 68 3.11 -3.30 14.65
C ARG A 68 1.68 -3.31 14.11
N LYS A 69 0.71 -3.71 14.92
CA LYS A 69 -0.71 -3.71 14.53
C LYS A 69 -1.23 -2.32 14.24
N GLN A 70 -0.82 -1.32 15.02
CA GLN A 70 -1.20 0.06 14.79
C GLN A 70 -0.61 0.58 13.48
N LEU A 71 0.65 0.25 13.19
CA LEU A 71 1.29 0.64 11.94
C LEU A 71 0.59 0.00 10.74
N ALA A 72 0.18 -1.27 10.84
CA ALA A 72 -0.56 -1.94 9.77
C ALA A 72 -1.92 -1.28 9.54
N SER A 73 -2.62 -0.93 10.60
CA SER A 73 -3.91 -0.22 10.51
C SER A 73 -3.75 1.15 9.86
N ASP A 74 -2.72 1.90 10.26
CA ASP A 74 -2.42 3.21 9.70
C ASP A 74 -2.05 3.09 8.22
N ALA A 75 -1.34 2.02 7.83
CA ALA A 75 -1.00 1.75 6.44
C ALA A 75 -2.26 1.53 5.59
N CYS A 76 -3.23 0.78 6.11
CA CYS A 76 -4.52 0.58 5.43
C CYS A 76 -5.21 1.92 5.18
N ILE A 77 -5.25 2.78 6.18
CA ILE A 77 -5.87 4.10 6.06
C ILE A 77 -5.13 4.95 5.03
N ALA A 78 -3.81 4.99 5.10
CA ALA A 78 -2.99 5.81 4.21
C ALA A 78 -3.06 5.36 2.75
N VAL A 79 -3.04 4.05 2.50
CA VAL A 79 -3.03 3.49 1.14
C VAL A 79 -4.43 3.39 0.57
N TYR A 80 -5.38 2.88 1.35
CA TYR A 80 -6.74 2.63 0.88
C TYR A 80 -7.68 3.83 0.97
N GLY A 81 -7.39 4.79 1.86
CA GLY A 81 -8.22 5.97 2.01
C GLY A 81 -8.51 6.71 0.71
N PRO A 82 -7.47 7.08 -0.07
CA PRO A 82 -7.67 7.72 -1.38
C PRO A 82 -8.44 6.84 -2.37
N VAL A 83 -8.16 5.54 -2.39
CA VAL A 83 -8.87 4.57 -3.25
C VAL A 83 -10.36 4.55 -2.90
N ASP A 84 -10.67 4.38 -1.62
CA ASP A 84 -12.05 4.28 -1.13
C ASP A 84 -12.83 5.56 -1.42
N LYS A 85 -12.19 6.71 -1.26
CA LYS A 85 -12.81 8.00 -1.53
C LYS A 85 -13.23 8.13 -2.99
N LEU A 86 -12.32 7.77 -3.91
CA LEU A 86 -12.61 7.82 -5.34
C LEU A 86 -13.61 6.75 -5.76
N LEU A 87 -13.53 5.55 -5.18
CA LEU A 87 -14.50 4.48 -5.44
C LEU A 87 -15.89 4.89 -5.01
N LYS A 88 -16.05 5.55 -3.88
CA LYS A 88 -17.35 6.05 -3.43
C LYS A 88 -17.92 7.08 -4.40
N THR A 89 -17.08 7.93 -4.94
CA THR A 89 -17.49 8.96 -5.90
C THR A 89 -17.91 8.34 -7.23
N ILE A 90 -17.07 7.47 -7.82
CA ILE A 90 -17.33 6.82 -9.09
C ILE A 90 -18.47 5.82 -8.95
N GLY A 91 -18.51 5.10 -7.83
CA GLY A 91 -19.44 4.02 -7.59
C GLY A 91 -20.80 4.43 -7.05
N ARG A 92 -21.18 5.71 -7.12
CA ARG A 92 -22.53 6.17 -6.70
C ARG A 92 -23.66 5.41 -7.37
N LYS A 93 -23.42 4.94 -8.58
CA LYS A 93 -24.38 4.11 -9.34
C LYS A 93 -24.44 2.66 -8.85
N GLY A 94 -23.61 2.27 -7.89
CA GLY A 94 -23.57 0.92 -7.32
C GLY A 94 -22.64 -0.06 -8.01
N ASN A 95 -21.95 0.36 -9.07
CA ASN A 95 -21.02 -0.48 -9.81
C ASN A 95 -19.82 0.31 -10.33
N ILE A 96 -18.79 -0.43 -10.77
CA ILE A 96 -17.58 0.12 -11.36
C ILE A 96 -17.17 -0.77 -12.53
N THR A 97 -16.73 -0.18 -13.63
CA THR A 97 -16.30 -0.91 -14.82
C THR A 97 -14.79 -1.14 -14.82
N ASP A 98 -14.32 -2.07 -15.69
CA ASP A 98 -12.89 -2.32 -15.89
C ASP A 98 -12.13 -1.03 -16.23
N SER A 99 -12.67 -0.22 -17.13
CA SER A 99 -12.04 1.05 -17.54
C SER A 99 -11.89 2.00 -16.37
N GLU A 100 -12.92 2.12 -15.54
CA GLU A 100 -12.90 2.97 -14.35
C GLU A 100 -11.87 2.48 -13.34
N GLY A 101 -11.81 1.17 -13.12
CA GLY A 101 -10.84 0.56 -12.23
C GLY A 101 -9.41 0.74 -12.71
N GLU A 102 -9.17 0.59 -14.00
CA GLU A 102 -7.84 0.80 -14.59
C GLU A 102 -7.38 2.25 -14.47
N LYS A 103 -8.28 3.21 -14.64
CA LYS A 103 -7.98 4.63 -14.46
C LYS A 103 -7.58 4.93 -13.01
N LEU A 104 -8.29 4.35 -12.04
CA LEU A 104 -7.94 4.49 -10.64
C LEU A 104 -6.58 3.86 -10.32
N SER A 105 -6.33 2.66 -10.84
CA SER A 105 -5.07 1.95 -10.69
C SER A 105 -3.91 2.81 -11.17
N THR A 106 -4.02 3.39 -12.36
CA THR A 106 -2.99 4.24 -12.94
C THR A 106 -2.81 5.55 -12.15
N LYS A 107 -3.91 6.19 -11.80
CA LYS A 107 -3.88 7.48 -11.08
C LYS A 107 -3.24 7.36 -9.71
N LEU A 108 -3.56 6.29 -8.98
CA LEU A 108 -3.09 6.08 -7.61
C LEU A 108 -1.84 5.20 -7.53
N LYS A 109 -1.37 4.70 -8.66
CA LYS A 109 -0.19 3.82 -8.75
C LYS A 109 -0.31 2.58 -7.87
N ILE A 110 -1.48 1.95 -7.91
CA ILE A 110 -1.78 0.70 -7.21
C ILE A 110 -2.25 -0.35 -8.21
N SER A 111 -2.23 -1.63 -7.83
CA SER A 111 -2.67 -2.69 -8.73
C SER A 111 -4.20 -2.70 -8.88
N VAL A 112 -4.68 -3.16 -10.03
CA VAL A 112 -6.11 -3.33 -10.29
C VAL A 112 -6.73 -4.30 -9.29
N ASP A 113 -5.99 -5.32 -8.85
CA ASP A 113 -6.47 -6.27 -7.85
C ASP A 113 -6.82 -5.60 -6.52
N VAL A 114 -6.03 -4.61 -6.10
CA VAL A 114 -6.32 -3.82 -4.90
C VAL A 114 -7.61 -3.02 -5.10
N VAL A 115 -7.78 -2.39 -6.26
CA VAL A 115 -9.00 -1.64 -6.58
C VAL A 115 -10.22 -2.57 -6.51
N LYS A 116 -10.13 -3.77 -7.10
CA LYS A 116 -11.21 -4.77 -7.07
C LYS A 116 -11.58 -5.17 -5.65
N LYS A 117 -10.60 -5.45 -4.81
CA LYS A 117 -10.82 -5.84 -3.41
C LYS A 117 -11.51 -4.72 -2.63
N ARG A 118 -11.07 -3.48 -2.82
CA ARG A 118 -11.68 -2.34 -2.13
C ARG A 118 -13.10 -2.09 -2.64
N ALA A 119 -13.33 -2.20 -3.94
CA ALA A 119 -14.66 -2.07 -4.52
C ALA A 119 -15.62 -3.12 -3.93
N GLN A 120 -15.17 -4.37 -3.83
CA GLN A 120 -15.94 -5.45 -3.24
C GLN A 120 -16.29 -5.15 -1.77
N LYS A 121 -15.35 -4.65 -1.00
CA LYS A 121 -15.56 -4.28 0.40
C LYS A 121 -16.58 -3.16 0.57
N LEU A 122 -16.66 -2.25 -0.40
CA LEU A 122 -17.61 -1.15 -0.42
C LEU A 122 -18.98 -1.56 -1.00
N GLY A 123 -19.13 -2.82 -1.41
CA GLY A 123 -20.38 -3.32 -1.96
C GLY A 123 -20.64 -2.94 -3.40
N LEU A 124 -19.60 -2.56 -4.15
CA LEU A 124 -19.72 -2.20 -5.55
C LEU A 124 -19.61 -3.44 -6.44
N GLU A 125 -20.48 -3.53 -7.44
CA GLU A 125 -20.42 -4.57 -8.45
C GLU A 125 -19.36 -4.22 -9.48
N TRP A 126 -18.51 -5.18 -9.83
CA TRP A 126 -17.49 -5.00 -10.85
C TRP A 126 -18.01 -5.51 -12.20
N ILE A 127 -18.06 -4.61 -13.18
CA ILE A 127 -18.60 -4.91 -14.51
C ILE A 127 -17.47 -4.89 -15.53
N HIS A 128 -17.33 -5.97 -16.28
CA HIS A 128 -16.35 -6.04 -17.36
C HIS A 128 -16.86 -5.26 -18.59
N ASP A 129 -15.97 -4.49 -19.21
CA ASP A 129 -16.34 -3.63 -20.34
C ASP A 129 -16.93 -4.42 -21.50
N ASN A 130 -16.44 -5.62 -21.76
CA ASN A 130 -16.97 -6.46 -22.83
C ASN A 130 -18.42 -6.91 -22.56
N GLN A 131 -18.86 -6.94 -21.32
CA GLN A 131 -20.25 -7.20 -20.95
C GLN A 131 -21.12 -5.99 -21.22
N VAL A 132 -20.56 -4.79 -21.02
CA VAL A 132 -21.27 -3.53 -21.31
C VAL A 132 -21.48 -3.37 -22.81
N ASP A 133 -20.48 -3.71 -23.61
CA ASP A 133 -20.54 -3.59 -25.08
C ASP A 133 -21.64 -4.45 -25.69
N TYR A 134 -21.90 -5.60 -25.11
CA TYR A 134 -22.98 -6.48 -25.58
C TYR A 134 -24.39 -5.89 -25.41
N GLN A 135 -24.51 -4.90 -24.57
CA GLN A 135 -25.77 -4.24 -24.28
C GLN A 135 -26.08 -3.13 -25.28
N ALA A 136 -25.12 -2.76 -26.08
CA ALA A 136 -25.28 -1.64 -27.03
C ALA A 136 -26.09 -2.01 -28.27
#